data_d74a64856bc8b7c46403150026233dfd
#
_entry.id   d74a64856bc8b7c46403150026233dfd
#
_cell.length_a   1.000
_cell.length_b   1.000
_cell.length_c   1.000
_cell.angle_alpha   90.00
_cell.angle_beta   90.00
_cell.angle_gamma   90.00
#
_symmetry.space_group_name_H-M   'P 1'
#
loop_
_entity.id
_entity.type
_entity.pdbx_description
1 polymer ?
#
loop_
_entity_poly.entity_id
_entity_poly.type
_entity_poly.pdbx_seq_one_letter_code
_entity_poly.pdbx_strand_id
1 'polypeptide(L)'
;MENIFQILSTVPDHRRGNHLIYPIDYLLLISFSGIMSGFTTWSDFELYAQLHEEDLKMLYKRLAKRELMNYTPSHDTFSYCFRGLDPKAFQEAFKSWLLTVYEILGEHICIDGKTIRGVRKLDPDSDSHTVTAYIAGIRASLNQVFISKKSNEINAVKELLDVIDVEGNILTIDAIGTQKEIVDKIVSKKGEYILQVKSNQPGTLLELEEHFCSFYKDEIITTEGLESGHGRVETRKLESIMNPLRFAETEKYRDLNKWANLQSIHKLTSSRYDKKKKVESLQVSYYISSLSNAEKVCKLIRNHWAIENNLHYCLDVILGEDR
;
A
#
# COMPACT_ATOMS: atom_id res chain seq x y z
N MET A 1 -24.10 1.06 2.94
CA MET A 1 -24.49 0.77 1.54
C MET A 1 -24.95 2.02 0.79
N GLU A 2 -25.83 2.85 1.34
CA GLU A 2 -26.26 4.08 0.62
C GLU A 2 -25.10 4.98 0.22
N ASN A 3 -24.16 5.18 1.12
CA ASN A 3 -23.02 6.04 0.88
C ASN A 3 -22.09 5.52 -0.25
N ILE A 4 -21.72 4.24 -0.23
CA ILE A 4 -20.85 3.69 -1.29
C ILE A 4 -21.56 3.69 -2.65
N PHE A 5 -22.86 3.40 -2.70
CA PHE A 5 -23.60 3.41 -3.95
C PHE A 5 -23.64 4.81 -4.58
N GLN A 6 -23.90 5.85 -3.78
CA GLN A 6 -23.90 7.24 -4.26
C GLN A 6 -22.55 7.61 -4.90
N ILE A 7 -21.45 7.19 -4.27
CA ILE A 7 -20.10 7.47 -4.78
C ILE A 7 -19.80 6.64 -6.02
N LEU A 8 -20.15 5.34 -6.05
CA LEU A 8 -19.98 4.51 -7.26
C LEU A 8 -20.79 5.05 -8.45
N SER A 9 -21.92 5.74 -8.19
CA SER A 9 -22.73 6.39 -9.23
C SER A 9 -22.04 7.60 -9.86
N THR A 10 -20.93 8.10 -9.29
CA THR A 10 -20.13 9.19 -9.89
C THR A 10 -19.12 8.68 -10.92
N VAL A 11 -18.89 7.36 -10.98
CA VAL A 11 -17.97 6.77 -11.96
C VAL A 11 -18.53 6.94 -13.37
N PRO A 12 -17.78 7.55 -14.31
CA PRO A 12 -18.28 7.79 -15.66
C PRO A 12 -18.53 6.50 -16.43
N ASP A 13 -19.69 6.39 -17.08
CA ASP A 13 -19.95 5.29 -17.99
C ASP A 13 -19.37 5.63 -19.37
N HIS A 14 -18.32 4.89 -19.76
CA HIS A 14 -17.67 5.07 -21.07
C HIS A 14 -18.50 4.48 -22.23
N ARG A 15 -19.46 3.61 -21.92
CA ARG A 15 -20.29 2.96 -22.93
C ARG A 15 -21.28 3.97 -23.53
N ARG A 16 -21.43 3.94 -24.85
CA ARG A 16 -22.33 4.83 -25.59
C ARG A 16 -23.43 4.03 -26.28
N GLY A 17 -24.59 4.64 -26.41
CA GLY A 17 -25.72 4.09 -27.15
C GLY A 17 -27.02 4.05 -26.34
N ASN A 18 -28.16 4.02 -27.08
CA ASN A 18 -29.50 4.04 -26.47
C ASN A 18 -29.96 2.65 -25.96
N HIS A 19 -29.10 1.63 -26.04
CA HIS A 19 -29.43 0.24 -25.69
C HIS A 19 -28.71 -0.24 -24.43
N LEU A 20 -28.24 0.67 -23.58
CA LEU A 20 -27.63 0.30 -22.30
C LEU A 20 -28.73 -0.15 -21.33
N ILE A 21 -28.92 -1.47 -21.24
CA ILE A 21 -29.90 -2.09 -20.33
C ILE A 21 -29.48 -1.90 -18.87
N TYR A 22 -28.17 -2.06 -18.60
CA TYR A 22 -27.60 -1.98 -17.26
C TYR A 22 -26.71 -0.76 -17.11
N PRO A 23 -27.06 0.18 -16.23
CA PRO A 23 -26.18 1.32 -15.89
C PRO A 23 -24.92 0.83 -15.17
N ILE A 24 -23.84 1.64 -15.25
CA ILE A 24 -22.55 1.30 -14.64
C ILE A 24 -22.65 1.14 -13.13
N ASP A 25 -23.41 2.00 -12.46
CA ASP A 25 -23.63 1.94 -11.02
C ASP A 25 -24.26 0.61 -10.54
N TYR A 26 -25.14 0.04 -11.36
CA TYR A 26 -25.72 -1.28 -11.09
C TYR A 26 -24.70 -2.40 -11.26
N LEU A 27 -23.90 -2.38 -12.32
CA LEU A 27 -22.83 -3.37 -12.53
C LEU A 27 -21.77 -3.29 -11.44
N LEU A 28 -21.39 -2.10 -11.02
CA LEU A 28 -20.46 -1.90 -9.90
C LEU A 28 -21.06 -2.38 -8.57
N LEU A 29 -22.37 -2.16 -8.34
CA LEU A 29 -23.07 -2.66 -7.15
C LEU A 29 -23.02 -4.19 -7.09
N ILE A 30 -23.34 -4.87 -8.20
CA ILE A 30 -23.29 -6.34 -8.27
C ILE A 30 -21.87 -6.84 -8.04
N SER A 31 -20.87 -6.23 -8.71
CA SER A 31 -19.48 -6.64 -8.59
C SER A 31 -18.96 -6.46 -7.16
N PHE A 32 -19.26 -5.33 -6.53
CA PHE A 32 -18.90 -5.07 -5.14
C PHE A 32 -19.56 -6.09 -4.18
N SER A 33 -20.86 -6.31 -4.32
CA SER A 33 -21.60 -7.26 -3.47
C SER A 33 -21.15 -8.70 -3.72
N GLY A 34 -20.88 -9.06 -4.98
CA GLY A 34 -20.35 -10.35 -5.37
C GLY A 34 -18.98 -10.64 -4.79
N ILE A 35 -18.03 -9.69 -4.89
CA ILE A 35 -16.69 -9.83 -4.29
C ILE A 35 -16.79 -10.01 -2.78
N MET A 36 -17.64 -9.25 -2.11
CA MET A 36 -17.88 -9.39 -0.67
C MET A 36 -18.45 -10.75 -0.28
N SER A 37 -19.11 -11.44 -1.23
CA SER A 37 -19.67 -12.78 -1.09
C SER A 37 -18.76 -13.90 -1.60
N GLY A 38 -17.51 -13.56 -2.04
CA GLY A 38 -16.51 -14.53 -2.51
C GLY A 38 -16.55 -14.86 -4.01
N PHE A 39 -17.35 -14.15 -4.79
CA PHE A 39 -17.41 -14.27 -6.25
C PHE A 39 -16.31 -13.41 -6.89
N THR A 40 -15.54 -13.93 -7.86
CA THR A 40 -14.34 -13.25 -8.36
C THR A 40 -14.19 -13.19 -9.89
N THR A 41 -15.02 -13.95 -10.64
CA THR A 41 -14.98 -13.95 -12.10
C THR A 41 -16.22 -13.28 -12.70
N TRP A 42 -16.17 -12.93 -13.98
CA TRP A 42 -17.35 -12.37 -14.68
C TRP A 42 -18.54 -13.33 -14.68
N SER A 43 -18.28 -14.63 -14.86
CA SER A 43 -19.31 -15.68 -14.78
C SER A 43 -19.87 -15.82 -13.35
N ASP A 44 -19.04 -15.60 -12.34
CA ASP A 44 -19.51 -15.59 -10.95
C ASP A 44 -20.44 -14.40 -10.69
N PHE A 45 -20.16 -13.22 -11.24
CA PHE A 45 -21.03 -12.05 -11.09
C PHE A 45 -22.37 -12.23 -11.79
N GLU A 46 -22.39 -12.88 -12.97
CA GLU A 46 -23.62 -13.30 -13.63
C GLU A 46 -24.41 -14.25 -12.74
N LEU A 47 -23.77 -15.30 -12.20
CA LEU A 47 -24.39 -16.25 -11.28
C LEU A 47 -24.90 -15.57 -10.02
N TYR A 48 -24.10 -14.66 -9.43
CA TYR A 48 -24.52 -13.87 -8.25
C TYR A 48 -25.79 -13.06 -8.55
N ALA A 49 -25.84 -12.40 -9.72
CA ALA A 49 -27.00 -11.62 -10.11
C ALA A 49 -28.25 -12.51 -10.30
N GLN A 50 -28.09 -13.71 -10.87
CA GLN A 50 -29.20 -14.68 -11.03
C GLN A 50 -29.70 -15.20 -9.68
N LEU A 51 -28.80 -15.54 -8.76
CA LEU A 51 -29.15 -16.07 -7.44
C LEU A 51 -29.83 -15.03 -6.53
N HIS A 52 -29.51 -13.75 -6.71
CA HIS A 52 -29.94 -12.65 -5.85
C HIS A 52 -30.81 -11.62 -6.58
N GLU A 53 -31.48 -12.00 -7.68
CA GLU A 53 -32.21 -11.09 -8.56
C GLU A 53 -33.21 -10.21 -7.79
N GLU A 54 -34.07 -10.82 -6.94
CA GLU A 54 -35.10 -10.08 -6.20
C GLU A 54 -34.48 -9.15 -5.13
N ASP A 55 -33.41 -9.59 -4.45
CA ASP A 55 -32.71 -8.77 -3.48
C ASP A 55 -32.04 -7.56 -4.16
N LEU A 56 -31.37 -7.78 -5.30
CA LEU A 56 -30.74 -6.75 -6.11
C LEU A 56 -31.77 -5.75 -6.65
N LYS A 57 -32.95 -6.22 -7.09
CA LYS A 57 -34.04 -5.39 -7.53
C LYS A 57 -34.54 -4.47 -6.42
N MET A 58 -34.82 -5.04 -5.25
CA MET A 58 -35.26 -4.26 -4.10
C MET A 58 -34.18 -3.25 -3.65
N LEU A 59 -32.94 -3.69 -3.59
CA LEU A 59 -31.79 -2.87 -3.20
C LEU A 59 -31.59 -1.71 -4.18
N TYR A 60 -31.51 -2.03 -5.48
CA TYR A 60 -31.28 -1.01 -6.50
C TYR A 60 -32.41 0.02 -6.59
N LYS A 61 -33.65 -0.42 -6.54
CA LYS A 61 -34.83 0.46 -6.47
C LYS A 61 -34.73 1.42 -5.26
N ARG A 62 -34.31 0.92 -4.11
CA ARG A 62 -34.12 1.74 -2.91
C ARG A 62 -33.00 2.75 -3.07
N LEU A 63 -31.84 2.36 -3.61
CA LEU A 63 -30.63 3.17 -3.69
C LEU A 63 -30.69 4.16 -4.86
N ALA A 64 -31.04 3.71 -6.04
CA ALA A 64 -31.06 4.50 -7.29
C ALA A 64 -32.37 5.26 -7.53
N LYS A 65 -33.45 4.93 -6.78
CA LYS A 65 -34.80 5.46 -6.98
C LYS A 65 -35.35 5.22 -8.41
N ARG A 66 -34.87 4.17 -9.07
CA ARG A 66 -35.29 3.74 -10.43
C ARG A 66 -35.36 2.24 -10.53
N GLU A 67 -36.09 1.76 -11.53
CA GLU A 67 -36.20 0.33 -11.84
C GLU A 67 -35.51 0.02 -13.18
N LEU A 68 -35.07 -1.22 -13.33
CA LEU A 68 -34.52 -1.75 -14.56
C LEU A 68 -35.51 -2.73 -15.19
N MET A 69 -35.39 -2.93 -16.51
CA MET A 69 -36.21 -3.94 -17.24
C MET A 69 -35.70 -5.34 -16.97
N ASN A 70 -34.41 -5.50 -16.66
CA ASN A 70 -33.77 -6.78 -16.36
C ASN A 70 -32.72 -6.55 -15.26
N TYR A 71 -32.51 -7.51 -14.38
CA TYR A 71 -31.60 -7.45 -13.24
C TYR A 71 -30.47 -8.48 -13.29
N THR A 72 -30.38 -9.31 -14.34
CA THR A 72 -29.40 -10.38 -14.53
C THR A 72 -28.47 -10.10 -15.71
N PRO A 73 -27.45 -9.23 -15.56
CA PRO A 73 -26.44 -8.99 -16.61
C PRO A 73 -25.63 -10.24 -16.89
N SER A 74 -25.29 -10.50 -18.15
CA SER A 74 -24.40 -11.59 -18.54
C SER A 74 -22.94 -11.28 -18.21
N HIS A 75 -22.10 -12.32 -18.14
CA HIS A 75 -20.65 -12.19 -17.97
C HIS A 75 -19.99 -11.29 -19.03
N ASP A 76 -20.48 -11.32 -20.26
CA ASP A 76 -20.00 -10.44 -21.34
C ASP A 76 -20.27 -8.95 -21.04
N THR A 77 -21.42 -8.65 -20.41
CA THR A 77 -21.76 -7.29 -19.99
C THR A 77 -20.77 -6.76 -18.97
N PHE A 78 -20.40 -7.57 -17.97
CA PHE A 78 -19.35 -7.20 -17.00
C PHE A 78 -17.99 -7.04 -17.69
N SER A 79 -17.56 -8.03 -18.48
CA SER A 79 -16.29 -7.97 -19.20
C SER A 79 -16.18 -6.72 -20.06
N TYR A 80 -17.22 -6.40 -20.83
CA TYR A 80 -17.25 -5.20 -21.66
C TYR A 80 -17.20 -3.90 -20.83
N CYS A 81 -17.98 -3.83 -19.75
CA CYS A 81 -18.00 -2.68 -18.87
C CYS A 81 -16.63 -2.41 -18.24
N PHE A 82 -16.04 -3.43 -17.62
CA PHE A 82 -14.78 -3.27 -16.90
C PHE A 82 -13.56 -3.08 -17.81
N ARG A 83 -13.61 -3.58 -19.05
CA ARG A 83 -12.53 -3.35 -20.03
C ARG A 83 -12.32 -1.88 -20.38
N GLY A 84 -13.37 -1.09 -20.36
CA GLY A 84 -13.30 0.35 -20.68
C GLY A 84 -13.48 1.26 -19.46
N LEU A 85 -13.59 0.71 -18.25
CA LEU A 85 -13.70 1.48 -17.03
C LEU A 85 -12.44 2.34 -16.86
N ASP A 86 -12.60 3.63 -16.56
CA ASP A 86 -11.49 4.50 -16.21
C ASP A 86 -10.97 4.15 -14.80
N PRO A 87 -9.74 3.59 -14.69
CA PRO A 87 -9.20 3.18 -13.39
C PRO A 87 -9.02 4.36 -12.43
N LYS A 88 -8.67 5.55 -12.93
CA LYS A 88 -8.46 6.74 -12.10
C LYS A 88 -9.79 7.25 -11.53
N ALA A 89 -10.82 7.34 -12.35
CA ALA A 89 -12.15 7.74 -11.88
C ALA A 89 -12.72 6.76 -10.85
N PHE A 90 -12.50 5.45 -11.05
CA PHE A 90 -12.91 4.43 -10.08
C PHE A 90 -12.13 4.53 -8.77
N GLN A 91 -10.81 4.73 -8.83
CA GLN A 91 -9.98 4.91 -7.63
C GLN A 91 -10.38 6.16 -6.84
N GLU A 92 -10.63 7.29 -7.50
CA GLU A 92 -11.06 8.51 -6.82
C GLU A 92 -12.44 8.36 -6.18
N ALA A 93 -13.37 7.65 -6.82
CA ALA A 93 -14.66 7.34 -6.23
C ALA A 93 -14.49 6.46 -4.97
N PHE A 94 -13.68 5.40 -5.05
CA PHE A 94 -13.43 4.52 -3.92
C PHE A 94 -12.71 5.23 -2.76
N LYS A 95 -11.70 6.04 -3.05
CA LYS A 95 -11.00 6.88 -2.08
C LYS A 95 -11.96 7.85 -1.40
N SER A 96 -12.82 8.52 -2.17
CA SER A 96 -13.83 9.44 -1.62
C SER A 96 -14.76 8.71 -0.64
N TRP A 97 -15.19 7.50 -0.96
CA TRP A 97 -15.98 6.68 -0.02
C TRP A 97 -15.20 6.33 1.23
N LEU A 98 -13.94 5.88 1.10
CA LEU A 98 -13.09 5.52 2.24
C LEU A 98 -12.95 6.69 3.22
N LEU A 99 -12.74 7.91 2.70
CA LEU A 99 -12.62 9.13 3.50
C LEU A 99 -13.92 9.54 4.21
N THR A 100 -15.08 9.05 3.76
CA THR A 100 -16.35 9.27 4.48
C THR A 100 -16.53 8.32 5.66
N VAL A 101 -15.81 7.20 5.66
CA VAL A 101 -15.94 6.14 6.68
C VAL A 101 -14.82 6.22 7.71
N TYR A 102 -13.63 6.67 7.30
CA TYR A 102 -12.43 6.71 8.13
C TYR A 102 -11.76 8.07 8.07
N GLU A 103 -11.36 8.57 9.23
CA GLU A 103 -10.44 9.70 9.34
C GLU A 103 -9.00 9.19 9.16
N ILE A 104 -8.31 9.70 8.14
CA ILE A 104 -6.93 9.31 7.79
C ILE A 104 -5.97 10.36 8.33
N LEU A 105 -5.91 10.51 9.64
CA LEU A 105 -4.96 11.41 10.32
C LEU A 105 -4.18 10.61 11.36
N GLY A 106 -2.86 10.74 11.33
CA GLY A 106 -1.98 10.00 12.25
C GLY A 106 -1.80 8.52 11.90
N GLU A 107 -2.25 8.11 10.72
CA GLU A 107 -2.20 6.73 10.24
C GLU A 107 -0.81 6.34 9.73
N HIS A 108 -0.57 5.04 9.73
CA HIS A 108 0.61 4.43 9.12
C HIS A 108 0.30 4.01 7.69
N ILE A 109 0.89 4.69 6.72
CA ILE A 109 0.77 4.40 5.29
C ILE A 109 2.02 3.64 4.83
N CYS A 110 1.84 2.39 4.43
CA CYS A 110 2.87 1.56 3.81
C CYS A 110 2.83 1.76 2.30
N ILE A 111 3.97 2.07 1.69
CA ILE A 111 4.10 2.18 0.22
C ILE A 111 5.03 1.06 -0.26
N ASP A 112 4.53 0.25 -1.17
CA ASP A 112 5.28 -0.88 -1.73
C ASP A 112 4.88 -1.14 -3.18
N GLY A 113 5.84 -1.70 -3.95
CA GLY A 113 5.68 -2.07 -5.34
C GLY A 113 5.33 -3.55 -5.51
N LYS A 114 4.42 -3.84 -6.44
CA LYS A 114 4.04 -5.22 -6.77
C LYS A 114 3.96 -5.43 -8.28
N THR A 115 4.47 -6.56 -8.75
CA THR A 115 4.26 -7.01 -10.13
C THR A 115 3.09 -7.98 -10.19
N ILE A 116 2.06 -7.65 -10.96
CA ILE A 116 0.90 -8.51 -11.23
C ILE A 116 1.30 -9.56 -12.26
N ARG A 117 1.68 -10.75 -11.81
CA ARG A 117 2.24 -11.79 -12.67
C ARG A 117 1.22 -12.38 -13.64
N GLY A 118 -0.05 -12.44 -13.25
CA GLY A 118 -1.15 -12.89 -14.13
C GLY A 118 -1.27 -12.00 -15.37
N VAL A 119 -1.27 -10.68 -15.20
CA VAL A 119 -1.29 -9.71 -16.31
C VAL A 119 -0.05 -9.88 -17.18
N ARG A 120 1.15 -9.99 -16.58
CA ARG A 120 2.40 -10.16 -17.32
C ARG A 120 2.45 -11.48 -18.12
N LYS A 121 1.78 -12.54 -17.66
CA LYS A 121 1.67 -13.79 -18.42
C LYS A 121 0.77 -13.65 -19.66
N LEU A 122 -0.32 -12.90 -19.52
CA LEU A 122 -1.30 -12.69 -20.61
C LEU A 122 -0.77 -11.68 -21.65
N ASP A 123 -0.14 -10.63 -21.20
CA ASP A 123 0.45 -9.60 -22.03
C ASP A 123 1.79 -9.13 -21.42
N PRO A 124 2.93 -9.69 -21.89
CA PRO A 124 4.28 -9.29 -21.42
C PRO A 124 4.58 -7.81 -21.67
N ASP A 125 3.81 -7.19 -22.55
CA ASP A 125 3.95 -5.80 -22.92
C ASP A 125 3.08 -4.84 -22.12
N SER A 126 2.19 -5.34 -21.27
CA SER A 126 1.33 -4.51 -20.41
C SER A 126 2.09 -3.88 -19.25
N ASP A 127 1.54 -2.79 -18.73
CA ASP A 127 1.97 -2.17 -17.48
C ASP A 127 1.47 -3.04 -16.30
N SER A 128 2.29 -4.00 -15.89
CA SER A 128 1.96 -5.00 -14.86
C SER A 128 2.58 -4.73 -13.49
N HIS A 129 3.32 -3.64 -13.35
CA HIS A 129 3.92 -3.25 -12.08
C HIS A 129 3.19 -2.05 -11.47
N THR A 130 2.87 -2.13 -10.18
CA THR A 130 2.08 -1.12 -9.46
C THR A 130 2.79 -0.70 -8.19
N VAL A 131 2.57 0.55 -7.76
CA VAL A 131 2.93 1.04 -6.43
C VAL A 131 1.65 1.39 -5.70
N THR A 132 1.49 0.85 -4.51
CA THR A 132 0.26 0.99 -3.71
C THR A 132 0.55 1.69 -2.39
N ALA A 133 -0.32 2.62 -2.00
CA ALA A 133 -0.39 3.17 -0.65
C ALA A 133 -1.45 2.40 0.16
N TYR A 134 -1.03 1.76 1.24
CA TYR A 134 -1.84 0.90 2.08
C TYR A 134 -1.86 1.40 3.52
N ILE A 135 -3.05 1.61 4.08
CA ILE A 135 -3.24 2.03 5.47
C ILE A 135 -3.28 0.77 6.34
N ALA A 136 -2.21 0.55 7.10
CA ALA A 136 -2.06 -0.66 7.90
C ALA A 136 -3.10 -0.81 9.01
N GLY A 137 -3.53 0.29 9.62
CA GLY A 137 -4.50 0.32 10.73
C GLY A 137 -5.88 -0.19 10.34
N ILE A 138 -6.39 0.24 9.21
CA ILE A 138 -7.73 -0.13 8.69
C ILE A 138 -7.70 -1.19 7.60
N ARG A 139 -6.52 -1.66 7.21
CA ARG A 139 -6.29 -2.67 6.16
C ARG A 139 -6.90 -2.30 4.81
N ALA A 140 -6.77 -1.04 4.41
CA ALA A 140 -7.34 -0.54 3.18
C ALA A 140 -6.26 0.03 2.24
N SER A 141 -6.42 -0.20 0.93
CA SER A 141 -5.65 0.49 -0.11
C SER A 141 -6.22 1.89 -0.29
N LEU A 142 -5.37 2.91 -0.12
CA LEU A 142 -5.75 4.32 -0.28
C LEU A 142 -5.72 4.74 -1.74
N ASN A 143 -4.67 4.34 -2.45
CA ASN A 143 -4.50 4.60 -3.88
C ASN A 143 -3.42 3.68 -4.47
N GLN A 144 -3.38 3.59 -5.81
CA GLN A 144 -2.44 2.76 -6.55
C GLN A 144 -2.06 3.45 -7.87
N VAL A 145 -0.78 3.36 -8.24
CA VAL A 145 -0.25 3.89 -9.50
C VAL A 145 0.38 2.76 -10.30
N PHE A 146 0.01 2.64 -11.58
CA PHE A 146 0.64 1.72 -12.51
C PHE A 146 1.93 2.33 -13.07
N ILE A 147 2.99 1.53 -13.11
CA ILE A 147 4.28 1.95 -13.67
C ILE A 147 4.27 1.69 -15.16
N SER A 148 4.24 2.75 -15.96
CA SER A 148 4.39 2.63 -17.40
C SER A 148 5.82 2.19 -17.79
N LYS A 149 5.99 1.56 -18.98
CA LYS A 149 7.29 1.13 -19.51
C LYS A 149 8.35 2.25 -19.60
N LYS A 150 7.91 3.51 -19.66
CA LYS A 150 8.78 4.69 -19.73
C LYS A 150 9.06 5.31 -18.36
N SER A 151 8.50 4.75 -17.28
CA SER A 151 8.64 5.23 -15.92
C SER A 151 9.36 4.21 -15.05
N ASN A 152 9.57 4.54 -13.79
CA ASN A 152 10.14 3.67 -12.78
C ASN A 152 9.38 3.82 -11.47
N GLU A 153 9.66 2.96 -10.52
CA GLU A 153 9.02 2.93 -9.21
C GLU A 153 9.19 4.24 -8.43
N ILE A 154 10.34 4.90 -8.54
CA ILE A 154 10.61 6.19 -7.88
C ILE A 154 9.62 7.26 -8.37
N ASN A 155 9.37 7.32 -9.68
CA ASN A 155 8.41 8.26 -10.25
C ASN A 155 6.96 7.91 -9.86
N ALA A 156 6.63 6.62 -9.81
CA ALA A 156 5.31 6.18 -9.36
C ALA A 156 5.06 6.51 -7.88
N VAL A 157 6.07 6.37 -7.01
CA VAL A 157 5.98 6.84 -5.61
C VAL A 157 5.73 8.34 -5.56
N LYS A 158 6.42 9.15 -6.39
CA LYS A 158 6.19 10.60 -6.43
C LYS A 158 4.77 10.95 -6.90
N GLU A 159 4.27 10.27 -7.93
CA GLU A 159 2.89 10.42 -8.42
C GLU A 159 1.89 10.02 -7.34
N LEU A 160 2.13 8.90 -6.66
CA LEU A 160 1.29 8.43 -5.56
C LEU A 160 1.21 9.47 -4.43
N LEU A 161 2.34 10.08 -4.05
CA LEU A 161 2.39 11.15 -3.05
C LEU A 161 1.64 12.42 -3.48
N ASP A 162 1.38 12.64 -4.78
CA ASP A 162 0.55 13.78 -5.23
C ASP A 162 -0.93 13.55 -4.99
N VAL A 163 -1.38 12.31 -5.08
CA VAL A 163 -2.81 11.96 -5.05
C VAL A 163 -3.30 11.49 -3.68
N ILE A 164 -2.40 11.19 -2.72
CA ILE A 164 -2.78 10.82 -1.35
C ILE A 164 -2.61 12.00 -0.40
N ASP A 165 -3.37 11.96 0.70
CA ASP A 165 -3.18 12.87 1.81
C ASP A 165 -2.03 12.39 2.70
N VAL A 166 -0.97 13.19 2.78
CA VAL A 166 0.27 12.89 3.51
C VAL A 166 0.32 13.63 4.84
N GLU A 167 -0.41 14.75 4.99
CA GLU A 167 -0.34 15.61 6.18
C GLU A 167 -0.68 14.83 7.47
N GLY A 168 0.20 14.90 8.45
CA GLY A 168 0.04 14.25 9.75
C GLY A 168 0.20 12.73 9.76
N ASN A 169 0.42 12.10 8.60
CA ASN A 169 0.58 10.65 8.47
C ASN A 169 2.06 10.23 8.47
N ILE A 170 2.31 8.96 8.77
CA ILE A 170 3.66 8.38 8.79
C ILE A 170 3.80 7.41 7.63
N LEU A 171 4.75 7.66 6.75
CA LEU A 171 4.99 6.84 5.57
C LEU A 171 6.17 5.90 5.79
N THR A 172 5.99 4.64 5.45
CA THR A 172 7.09 3.68 5.33
C THR A 172 7.19 3.22 3.89
N ILE A 173 8.40 3.28 3.33
CA ILE A 173 8.69 2.90 1.95
C ILE A 173 9.91 1.99 1.97
N ASP A 174 9.97 1.03 1.05
CA ASP A 174 11.12 0.17 0.92
C ASP A 174 12.37 0.95 0.43
N ALA A 175 13.51 0.27 0.33
CA ALA A 175 14.77 0.93 0.00
C ALA A 175 14.80 1.58 -1.38
N ILE A 176 14.00 1.13 -2.35
CA ILE A 176 13.95 1.76 -3.69
C ILE A 176 13.40 3.19 -3.57
N GLY A 177 12.37 3.37 -2.73
CA GLY A 177 11.79 4.68 -2.45
C GLY A 177 12.63 5.58 -1.52
N THR A 178 13.78 5.12 -1.02
CA THR A 178 14.69 5.94 -0.22
C THR A 178 15.48 6.89 -1.11
N GLN A 179 14.80 7.99 -1.47
CA GLN A 179 15.32 9.06 -2.34
C GLN A 179 15.07 10.42 -1.68
N LYS A 180 16.02 11.34 -1.81
CA LYS A 180 15.93 12.68 -1.19
C LYS A 180 14.72 13.46 -1.65
N GLU A 181 14.44 13.43 -2.96
CA GLU A 181 13.26 14.09 -3.54
C GLU A 181 11.93 13.55 -3.00
N ILE A 182 11.87 12.25 -2.65
CA ILE A 182 10.69 11.64 -2.01
C ILE A 182 10.55 12.16 -0.59
N VAL A 183 11.65 12.20 0.17
CA VAL A 183 11.66 12.74 1.53
C VAL A 183 11.26 14.22 1.54
N ASP A 184 11.85 15.03 0.66
CA ASP A 184 11.51 16.45 0.53
C ASP A 184 10.02 16.64 0.25
N LYS A 185 9.44 15.80 -0.59
CA LYS A 185 8.01 15.83 -0.91
C LYS A 185 7.13 15.43 0.28
N ILE A 186 7.51 14.40 1.04
CA ILE A 186 6.79 13.98 2.25
C ILE A 186 6.81 15.11 3.28
N VAL A 187 7.99 15.67 3.56
CA VAL A 187 8.17 16.74 4.55
C VAL A 187 7.46 18.03 4.13
N SER A 188 7.52 18.40 2.84
CA SER A 188 6.81 19.58 2.32
C SER A 188 5.29 19.47 2.45
N LYS A 189 4.76 18.25 2.45
CA LYS A 189 3.34 17.93 2.71
C LYS A 189 3.05 17.68 4.19
N LYS A 190 3.98 17.99 5.10
CA LYS A 190 3.85 17.81 6.56
C LYS A 190 3.62 16.36 7.00
N GLY A 191 4.12 15.40 6.24
CA GLY A 191 4.15 13.99 6.61
C GLY A 191 5.44 13.62 7.31
N GLU A 192 5.42 12.45 7.96
CA GLU A 192 6.57 11.84 8.63
C GLU A 192 7.02 10.58 7.85
N TYR A 193 8.28 10.19 8.02
CA TYR A 193 8.80 9.05 7.27
C TYR A 193 9.65 8.10 8.12
N ILE A 194 9.68 6.82 7.71
CA ILE A 194 10.65 5.81 8.10
C ILE A 194 11.07 5.08 6.82
N LEU A 195 12.35 5.18 6.45
CA LEU A 195 12.86 4.64 5.19
C LEU A 195 14.04 3.69 5.44
N GLN A 196 14.02 2.55 4.75
CA GLN A 196 15.13 1.61 4.79
C GLN A 196 16.26 2.08 3.88
N VAL A 197 17.49 2.12 4.39
CA VAL A 197 18.69 2.48 3.64
C VAL A 197 19.44 1.22 3.24
N LYS A 198 19.73 1.09 1.94
CA LYS A 198 20.53 0.00 1.35
C LYS A 198 21.63 0.58 0.44
N SER A 199 22.25 -0.28 -0.35
CA SER A 199 23.35 0.06 -1.28
C SER A 199 22.99 1.10 -2.35
N ASN A 200 21.70 1.40 -2.57
CA ASN A 200 21.28 2.50 -3.45
C ASN A 200 21.60 3.90 -2.89
N GLN A 201 21.92 3.98 -1.59
CA GLN A 201 22.36 5.20 -0.90
C GLN A 201 23.69 4.93 -0.18
N PRO A 202 24.80 4.68 -0.91
CA PRO A 202 26.03 4.13 -0.34
C PRO A 202 26.69 5.06 0.68
N GLY A 203 26.67 6.37 0.45
CA GLY A 203 27.23 7.35 1.41
C GLY A 203 26.46 7.39 2.72
N THR A 204 25.11 7.43 2.64
CA THR A 204 24.26 7.39 3.83
C THR A 204 24.41 6.07 4.59
N LEU A 205 24.49 4.94 3.87
CA LEU A 205 24.66 3.62 4.49
C LEU A 205 25.98 3.54 5.25
N LEU A 206 27.08 4.00 4.66
CA LEU A 206 28.39 4.02 5.30
C LEU A 206 28.38 4.85 6.60
N GLU A 207 27.79 6.05 6.55
CA GLU A 207 27.66 6.92 7.72
C GLU A 207 26.81 6.26 8.83
N LEU A 208 25.72 5.53 8.47
CA LEU A 208 24.93 4.77 9.43
C LEU A 208 25.74 3.64 10.07
N GLU A 209 26.48 2.86 9.29
CA GLU A 209 27.35 1.80 9.79
C GLU A 209 28.39 2.34 10.76
N GLU A 210 29.04 3.47 10.42
CA GLU A 210 30.00 4.13 11.30
C GLU A 210 29.39 4.61 12.62
N HIS A 211 28.19 5.19 12.60
CA HIS A 211 27.50 5.64 13.82
C HIS A 211 27.25 4.48 14.79
N PHE A 212 26.80 3.31 14.30
CA PHE A 212 26.53 2.15 15.13
C PHE A 212 27.78 1.34 15.51
N CYS A 213 28.90 1.52 14.82
CA CYS A 213 30.19 0.89 15.16
C CYS A 213 31.06 1.73 16.09
N SER A 214 30.84 3.04 16.20
CA SER A 214 31.71 3.96 16.93
C SER A 214 31.22 4.28 18.35
N PHE A 215 31.94 5.16 19.02
CA PHE A 215 32.04 5.52 20.44
C PHE A 215 30.76 5.88 21.21
N TYR A 216 29.57 5.89 20.58
CA TYR A 216 28.32 6.40 21.17
C TYR A 216 27.43 5.34 21.81
N LYS A 217 28.02 4.27 22.37
CA LYS A 217 27.27 3.13 22.95
C LYS A 217 26.30 3.53 24.05
N ASP A 218 26.62 4.56 24.82
CA ASP A 218 25.79 5.02 25.95
C ASP A 218 24.54 5.82 25.49
N GLU A 219 24.45 6.16 24.22
CA GLU A 219 23.34 6.92 23.64
C GLU A 219 22.41 6.06 22.79
N ILE A 220 22.70 4.78 22.64
CA ILE A 220 21.90 3.85 21.88
C ILE A 220 20.70 3.39 22.72
N ILE A 221 19.52 3.75 22.28
CA ILE A 221 18.27 3.23 22.81
C ILE A 221 18.01 1.86 22.16
N THR A 222 17.90 0.81 22.97
CA THR A 222 17.63 -0.55 22.47
C THR A 222 16.20 -0.95 22.75
N THR A 223 15.52 -1.48 21.73
CA THR A 223 14.19 -2.10 21.83
C THR A 223 14.27 -3.51 21.29
N GLU A 224 13.84 -4.49 22.06
CA GLU A 224 13.87 -5.90 21.69
C GLU A 224 12.47 -6.51 21.63
N GLY A 225 12.29 -7.45 20.70
CA GLY A 225 11.06 -8.21 20.54
C GLY A 225 11.35 -9.66 20.17
N LEU A 226 10.59 -10.59 20.76
CA LEU A 226 10.63 -12.02 20.46
C LEU A 226 9.27 -12.45 19.93
N GLU A 227 9.26 -13.08 18.77
CA GLU A 227 8.05 -13.66 18.18
C GLU A 227 8.27 -15.15 17.87
N SER A 228 7.25 -15.95 18.10
CA SER A 228 7.27 -17.36 17.70
C SER A 228 5.99 -17.72 16.95
N GLY A 229 6.13 -18.34 15.77
CA GLY A 229 4.99 -18.73 14.94
C GLY A 229 5.44 -19.51 13.70
N HIS A 230 4.52 -20.25 13.09
CA HIS A 230 4.75 -20.97 11.83
C HIS A 230 6.04 -21.81 11.79
N GLY A 231 6.44 -22.41 12.93
CA GLY A 231 7.66 -23.24 13.01
C GLY A 231 8.97 -22.45 13.10
N ARG A 232 8.92 -21.13 13.37
CA ARG A 232 10.08 -20.24 13.47
C ARG A 232 10.08 -19.50 14.79
N VAL A 233 11.28 -19.12 15.24
CA VAL A 233 11.48 -18.13 16.31
C VAL A 233 12.23 -16.97 15.69
N GLU A 234 11.74 -15.78 15.91
CA GLU A 234 12.34 -14.55 15.38
C GLU A 234 12.58 -13.56 16.51
N THR A 235 13.84 -13.15 16.65
CA THR A 235 14.26 -12.12 17.60
C THR A 235 14.61 -10.88 16.81
N ARG A 236 14.12 -9.72 17.24
CA ARG A 236 14.42 -8.42 16.65
C ARG A 236 15.00 -7.51 17.71
N LYS A 237 16.12 -6.89 17.38
CA LYS A 237 16.76 -5.87 18.19
C LYS A 237 16.89 -4.61 17.37
N LEU A 238 16.18 -3.55 17.76
CA LEU A 238 16.32 -2.22 17.18
C LEU A 238 17.23 -1.37 18.08
N GLU A 239 18.35 -0.93 17.55
CA GLU A 239 19.26 0.04 18.12
C GLU A 239 18.99 1.39 17.48
N SER A 240 18.77 2.44 18.28
CA SER A 240 18.33 3.75 17.80
C SER A 240 19.20 4.85 18.37
N ILE A 241 19.60 5.81 17.53
CA ILE A 241 20.29 7.05 17.91
C ILE A 241 19.37 8.22 17.57
N MET A 242 19.04 9.02 18.59
CA MET A 242 18.20 10.21 18.41
C MET A 242 19.08 11.43 18.11
N ASN A 243 18.54 12.33 17.28
CA ASN A 243 19.20 13.55 16.84
C ASN A 243 20.65 13.31 16.37
N PRO A 244 20.86 12.46 15.34
CA PRO A 244 22.21 12.09 14.90
C PRO A 244 23.00 13.29 14.36
N LEU A 245 22.33 14.33 13.90
CA LEU A 245 22.95 15.54 13.32
C LEU A 245 23.63 16.44 14.36
N ARG A 246 23.40 16.24 15.68
CA ARG A 246 24.13 16.95 16.73
C ARG A 246 25.63 16.68 16.71
N PHE A 247 26.04 15.57 16.08
CA PHE A 247 27.43 15.20 15.89
C PHE A 247 28.01 15.64 14.54
N ALA A 248 27.19 16.31 13.71
CA ALA A 248 27.52 16.64 12.31
C ALA A 248 28.39 17.89 12.15
N GLU A 249 28.90 18.47 13.23
CA GLU A 249 29.86 19.59 13.16
C GLU A 249 31.21 19.24 12.51
N THR A 250 31.42 17.92 12.26
CA THR A 250 32.54 17.44 11.49
C THR A 250 32.16 17.22 10.03
N GLU A 251 33.05 17.54 9.10
CA GLU A 251 32.88 17.26 7.66
C GLU A 251 32.55 15.77 7.33
N LYS A 252 32.55 14.93 8.35
CA LYS A 252 32.42 13.48 8.29
C LYS A 252 31.01 12.99 7.95
N TYR A 253 29.95 13.75 8.26
CA TYR A 253 28.54 13.31 8.10
C TYR A 253 27.79 14.15 7.07
N ARG A 254 28.30 14.15 5.82
CA ARG A 254 27.74 14.95 4.73
C ARG A 254 26.44 14.39 4.15
N ASP A 255 26.26 13.08 4.19
CA ASP A 255 25.13 12.41 3.53
C ASP A 255 23.90 12.36 4.43
N LEU A 256 24.05 12.18 5.74
CA LEU A 256 22.94 12.27 6.69
C LEU A 256 22.32 13.68 6.75
N ASN A 257 23.14 14.72 6.64
CA ASN A 257 22.68 16.12 6.60
C ASN A 257 21.79 16.47 5.39
N LYS A 258 21.77 15.61 4.36
CA LYS A 258 20.96 15.83 3.14
C LYS A 258 19.52 15.33 3.27
N TRP A 259 19.17 14.70 4.39
CA TRP A 259 17.81 14.16 4.61
C TRP A 259 16.98 15.17 5.38
N ALA A 260 15.93 15.70 4.74
CA ALA A 260 15.06 16.69 5.35
C ALA A 260 14.39 16.13 6.61
N ASN A 261 14.33 16.94 7.69
CA ASN A 261 13.71 16.60 8.97
C ASN A 261 14.21 15.30 9.61
N LEU A 262 15.48 14.91 9.41
CA LEU A 262 16.04 13.70 10.01
C LEU A 262 16.14 13.87 11.55
N GLN A 263 15.40 13.04 12.31
CA GLN A 263 15.37 13.05 13.78
C GLN A 263 16.03 11.84 14.42
N SER A 264 16.06 10.71 13.72
CA SER A 264 16.66 9.49 14.26
C SER A 264 17.17 8.55 13.17
N ILE A 265 18.14 7.74 13.56
CA ILE A 265 18.72 6.66 12.77
C ILE A 265 18.59 5.34 13.54
N HIS A 266 18.44 4.25 12.81
CA HIS A 266 18.16 2.96 13.43
C HIS A 266 18.91 1.83 12.73
N LYS A 267 19.34 0.84 13.54
CA LYS A 267 19.89 -0.44 13.11
C LYS A 267 19.01 -1.55 13.63
N LEU A 268 18.38 -2.29 12.75
CA LEU A 268 17.57 -3.46 13.07
C LEU A 268 18.38 -4.72 12.84
N THR A 269 18.59 -5.51 13.89
CA THR A 269 19.16 -6.85 13.80
C THR A 269 18.04 -7.86 13.98
N SER A 270 17.77 -8.67 12.96
CA SER A 270 16.78 -9.74 12.99
C SER A 270 17.48 -11.08 12.95
N SER A 271 17.28 -11.93 13.97
CA SER A 271 17.69 -13.34 13.98
C SER A 271 16.45 -14.21 13.79
N ARG A 272 16.51 -15.14 12.85
CA ARG A 272 15.42 -16.08 12.55
C ARG A 272 15.93 -17.51 12.65
N TYR A 273 15.38 -18.28 13.58
CA TYR A 273 15.63 -19.69 13.71
C TYR A 273 14.49 -20.52 13.11
N ASP A 274 14.81 -21.30 12.08
CA ASP A 274 13.87 -22.27 11.45
C ASP A 274 13.95 -23.60 12.23
N LYS A 275 12.88 -23.95 12.96
CA LYS A 275 12.83 -25.16 13.79
C LYS A 275 12.90 -26.45 12.96
N LYS A 276 12.42 -26.44 11.70
CA LYS A 276 12.46 -27.62 10.82
C LYS A 276 13.85 -27.83 10.22
N LYS A 277 14.45 -26.77 9.71
CA LYS A 277 15.77 -26.82 9.07
C LYS A 277 16.91 -26.76 10.08
N LYS A 278 16.64 -26.36 11.33
CA LYS A 278 17.63 -26.12 12.40
C LYS A 278 18.73 -25.12 11.96
N VAL A 279 18.35 -24.10 11.22
CA VAL A 279 19.25 -23.08 10.69
C VAL A 279 18.84 -21.73 11.27
N GLU A 280 19.84 -20.98 11.73
CA GLU A 280 19.69 -19.58 12.12
C GLU A 280 20.18 -18.69 10.99
N SER A 281 19.43 -17.61 10.71
CA SER A 281 19.82 -16.56 9.78
C SER A 281 19.80 -15.23 10.50
N LEU A 282 20.83 -14.41 10.27
CA LEU A 282 20.97 -13.07 10.81
C LEU A 282 20.88 -12.06 9.68
N GLN A 283 20.06 -11.03 9.87
CA GLN A 283 19.92 -9.92 8.93
C GLN A 283 20.08 -8.60 9.67
N VAL A 284 20.87 -7.68 9.11
CA VAL A 284 21.01 -6.31 9.60
C VAL A 284 20.41 -5.37 8.56
N SER A 285 19.62 -4.41 9.02
CA SER A 285 18.99 -3.39 8.18
C SER A 285 19.09 -2.02 8.85
N TYR A 286 19.31 -0.99 8.05
CA TYR A 286 19.45 0.38 8.54
C TYR A 286 18.27 1.23 8.09
N TYR A 287 17.86 2.19 8.94
CA TYR A 287 16.73 3.07 8.67
C TYR A 287 17.05 4.50 9.09
N ILE A 288 16.45 5.44 8.36
CA ILE A 288 16.39 6.86 8.69
C ILE A 288 14.93 7.26 8.96
N SER A 289 14.70 8.19 9.90
CA SER A 289 13.35 8.59 10.27
C SER A 289 13.28 10.05 10.72
N SER A 290 12.15 10.68 10.42
CA SER A 290 11.76 11.98 10.97
C SER A 290 11.13 11.89 12.37
N LEU A 291 10.90 10.69 12.90
CA LEU A 291 10.35 10.47 14.23
C LEU A 291 11.44 10.43 15.30
N SER A 292 11.11 10.93 16.49
CA SER A 292 12.01 10.93 17.67
C SER A 292 11.63 9.87 18.74
N ASN A 293 10.78 8.88 18.41
CA ASN A 293 10.34 7.84 19.34
C ASN A 293 10.73 6.45 18.82
N ALA A 294 11.74 5.84 19.46
CA ALA A 294 12.31 4.54 19.06
C ALA A 294 11.29 3.38 19.12
N GLU A 295 10.43 3.34 20.14
CA GLU A 295 9.42 2.29 20.27
C GLU A 295 8.37 2.38 19.15
N LYS A 296 7.94 3.60 18.83
CA LYS A 296 7.01 3.85 17.72
C LYS A 296 7.64 3.42 16.40
N VAL A 297 8.89 3.79 16.14
CA VAL A 297 9.62 3.37 14.93
C VAL A 297 9.73 1.86 14.85
N CYS A 298 10.08 1.17 15.94
CA CYS A 298 10.16 -0.29 15.98
C CYS A 298 8.85 -0.97 15.56
N LYS A 299 7.71 -0.50 16.08
CA LYS A 299 6.38 -0.99 15.72
C LYS A 299 6.05 -0.75 14.25
N LEU A 300 6.37 0.46 13.74
CA LEU A 300 6.04 0.85 12.37
C LEU A 300 6.90 0.12 11.34
N ILE A 301 8.20 -0.11 11.60
CA ILE A 301 9.04 -0.97 10.75
C ILE A 301 8.45 -2.38 10.67
N ARG A 302 7.96 -2.92 11.78
CA ARG A 302 7.30 -4.23 11.79
C ARG A 302 6.00 -4.24 10.99
N ASN A 303 5.20 -3.20 11.16
CA ASN A 303 3.90 -3.07 10.49
C ASN A 303 4.02 -2.78 8.99
N HIS A 304 5.18 -2.34 8.49
CA HIS A 304 5.38 -2.18 7.05
C HIS A 304 5.10 -3.48 6.27
N TRP A 305 5.45 -4.63 6.83
CA TRP A 305 5.15 -5.94 6.25
C TRP A 305 3.66 -6.29 6.17
N ALA A 306 2.79 -5.46 6.77
CA ALA A 306 1.35 -5.66 6.67
C ALA A 306 0.84 -5.52 5.22
N ILE A 307 1.48 -4.69 4.38
CA ILE A 307 1.12 -4.57 2.96
C ILE A 307 1.34 -5.89 2.23
N GLU A 308 2.49 -6.56 2.45
CA GLU A 308 2.77 -7.86 1.83
C GLU A 308 1.86 -8.96 2.38
N ASN A 309 1.74 -9.05 3.72
CA ASN A 309 1.04 -10.15 4.38
C ASN A 309 -0.50 -10.05 4.29
N ASN A 310 -1.05 -8.85 4.21
CA ASN A 310 -2.49 -8.64 4.15
C ASN A 310 -2.94 -8.33 2.71
N LEU A 311 -2.41 -7.27 2.08
CA LEU A 311 -2.87 -6.84 0.76
C LEU A 311 -2.37 -7.77 -0.34
N HIS A 312 -1.04 -7.89 -0.52
CA HIS A 312 -0.48 -8.67 -1.63
C HIS A 312 -0.86 -10.14 -1.54
N TYR A 313 -0.82 -10.73 -0.34
CA TYR A 313 -1.29 -12.10 -0.14
C TYR A 313 -2.76 -12.29 -0.50
N CYS A 314 -3.65 -11.37 -0.12
CA CYS A 314 -5.06 -11.44 -0.49
C CYS A 314 -5.25 -11.35 -2.01
N LEU A 315 -4.56 -10.43 -2.67
CA LEU A 315 -4.63 -10.27 -4.12
C LEU A 315 -4.14 -11.53 -4.85
N ASP A 316 -3.00 -12.11 -4.43
CA ASP A 316 -2.38 -13.25 -5.10
C ASP A 316 -3.10 -14.57 -4.83
N VAL A 317 -3.46 -14.82 -3.57
CA VAL A 317 -3.95 -16.13 -3.12
C VAL A 317 -5.46 -16.20 -3.14
N ILE A 318 -6.15 -15.17 -2.63
CA ILE A 318 -7.60 -15.17 -2.50
C ILE A 318 -8.25 -14.72 -3.81
N LEU A 319 -7.81 -13.60 -4.38
CA LEU A 319 -8.35 -13.07 -5.62
C LEU A 319 -7.67 -13.61 -6.88
N GLY A 320 -6.56 -14.35 -6.75
CA GLY A 320 -5.91 -15.06 -7.85
C GLY A 320 -5.20 -14.16 -8.86
N GLU A 321 -4.74 -12.97 -8.44
CA GLU A 321 -4.13 -11.97 -9.32
C GLU A 321 -2.85 -12.47 -10.03
N ASP A 322 -2.14 -13.44 -9.44
CA ASP A 322 -0.93 -14.05 -9.97
C ASP A 322 -1.17 -15.32 -10.82
N ARG A 323 -2.43 -15.74 -11.01
CA ARG A 323 -2.82 -16.97 -11.75
C ARG A 323 -2.77 -16.83 -13.26
#